data_16a45c02cdf404329f7fea1b6ffc0065
#
_entry.id   16a45c02cdf404329f7fea1b6ffc0065
#
_cell.length_a   1.000
_cell.length_b   1.000
_cell.length_c   1.000
_cell.angle_alpha   90.00
_cell.angle_beta   90.00
_cell.angle_gamma   90.00
#
_symmetry.space_group_name_H-M   'P 1'
#
loop_
_entity.id
_entity.type
_entity.pdbx_description
1 polymer ?
#
loop_
_entity_poly.entity_id
_entity_poly.type
_entity_poly.pdbx_seq_one_letter_code
_entity_poly.pdbx_strand_id
1 'polypeptide(L)'
;TATNTSVVVNKFGPNDLGYIPATPAELGGWTGGNATMVNNAINSGSFLLQHRDHGYEQGWGEPGYSSSNIDGLTNTDLTYVFSINCLTGKYNMAGECFAEKFHRYTYNGNNSGALGILAASEVSYSFVNDTFVWGMYDNMWPEFLPTYNSTPVERGILPAFANSAGKYFLQASSWPYN
;
A
#
# COMPACT_ATOMS: atom_id res chain seq x y z
N THR A 1 9.62 -1.34 -6.02
CA THR A 1 10.14 -0.53 -7.13
C THR A 1 9.74 -1.15 -8.46
N ALA A 2 9.75 -0.38 -9.57
CA ALA A 2 9.43 -0.85 -10.92
C ALA A 2 10.26 -2.09 -11.32
N THR A 3 11.47 -2.21 -10.83
CA THR A 3 12.37 -3.35 -11.07
C THR A 3 11.80 -4.66 -10.49
N ASN A 4 11.23 -4.62 -9.30
CA ASN A 4 10.65 -5.80 -8.67
C ASN A 4 9.33 -6.21 -9.34
N THR A 5 8.53 -5.24 -9.75
CA THR A 5 7.31 -5.51 -10.50
C THR A 5 7.61 -6.19 -11.83
N SER A 6 8.60 -5.72 -12.58
CA SER A 6 8.99 -6.36 -13.84
C SER A 6 9.58 -7.76 -13.63
N VAL A 7 10.29 -8.01 -12.53
CA VAL A 7 10.77 -9.37 -12.20
C VAL A 7 9.60 -10.29 -11.90
N VAL A 8 8.62 -9.86 -11.11
CA VAL A 8 7.43 -10.66 -10.80
C VAL A 8 6.63 -10.95 -12.08
N VAL A 9 6.32 -9.94 -12.88
CA VAL A 9 5.58 -10.11 -14.14
C VAL A 9 6.32 -11.02 -15.12
N ASN A 10 7.63 -10.86 -15.27
CA ASN A 10 8.41 -11.68 -16.19
C ASN A 10 8.57 -13.13 -15.71
N LYS A 11 8.60 -13.36 -14.40
CA LYS A 11 8.85 -14.69 -13.83
C LYS A 11 7.56 -15.51 -13.67
N PHE A 12 6.46 -14.87 -13.32
CA PHE A 12 5.21 -15.56 -12.98
C PHE A 12 4.07 -15.29 -13.98
N GLY A 13 4.25 -14.33 -14.87
CA GLY A 13 3.26 -13.93 -15.87
C GLY A 13 2.07 -13.16 -15.27
N PRO A 14 1.36 -12.39 -16.11
CA PRO A 14 0.23 -11.58 -15.66
C PRO A 14 -1.01 -12.39 -15.27
N ASN A 15 -1.07 -13.67 -15.67
CA ASN A 15 -2.21 -14.55 -15.42
C ASN A 15 -1.99 -15.50 -14.24
N ASP A 16 -0.83 -15.50 -13.62
CA ASP A 16 -0.49 -16.40 -12.50
C ASP A 16 -0.83 -15.74 -11.15
N LEU A 17 -1.98 -15.10 -11.06
CA LEU A 17 -2.43 -14.36 -9.88
C LEU A 17 -2.59 -15.22 -8.61
N GLY A 18 -2.60 -16.54 -8.76
CA GLY A 18 -2.63 -17.46 -7.63
C GLY A 18 -1.27 -17.83 -7.05
N TYR A 19 -0.17 -17.42 -7.69
CA TYR A 19 1.16 -17.76 -7.22
C TYR A 19 1.80 -16.61 -6.45
N ILE A 20 2.19 -16.90 -5.23
CA ILE A 20 2.95 -15.98 -4.38
C ILE A 20 4.33 -16.59 -4.16
N PRO A 21 5.42 -15.90 -4.52
CA PRO A 21 6.77 -16.39 -4.26
C PRO A 21 6.99 -16.67 -2.78
N ALA A 22 7.38 -17.88 -2.43
CA ALA A 22 7.59 -18.31 -1.06
C ALA A 22 8.95 -17.91 -0.51
N THR A 23 9.92 -17.62 -1.39
CA THR A 23 11.29 -17.30 -1.00
C THR A 23 11.88 -16.16 -1.82
N PRO A 24 12.84 -15.40 -1.25
CA PRO A 24 13.56 -14.36 -1.98
C PRO A 24 14.29 -14.85 -3.22
N ALA A 25 14.74 -16.11 -3.21
CA ALA A 25 15.45 -16.73 -4.36
C ALA A 25 14.57 -16.81 -5.59
N GLU A 26 13.27 -17.04 -5.43
CA GLU A 26 12.29 -17.06 -6.53
C GLU A 26 12.10 -15.67 -7.17
N LEU A 27 12.43 -14.62 -6.44
CA LEU A 27 12.45 -13.24 -6.92
C LEU A 27 13.81 -12.81 -7.49
N GLY A 28 14.68 -13.77 -7.87
CA GLY A 28 15.93 -13.45 -8.55
C GLY A 28 16.98 -12.76 -7.68
N GLY A 29 17.12 -13.20 -6.43
CA GLY A 29 18.13 -12.66 -5.51
C GLY A 29 17.63 -11.51 -4.63
N TRP A 30 16.33 -11.22 -4.63
CA TRP A 30 15.74 -10.34 -3.63
C TRP A 30 15.97 -10.87 -2.22
N THR A 31 16.55 -10.07 -1.34
CA THR A 31 16.93 -10.46 0.03
C THR A 31 16.02 -9.89 1.12
N GLY A 32 14.91 -9.29 0.73
CA GLY A 32 13.98 -8.59 1.62
C GLY A 32 14.16 -7.08 1.60
N GLY A 33 13.21 -6.38 2.19
CA GLY A 33 13.20 -4.92 2.33
C GLY A 33 13.69 -4.49 3.71
N ASN A 34 14.04 -3.21 3.83
CA ASN A 34 14.32 -2.57 5.10
C ASN A 34 13.91 -1.08 5.06
N ALA A 35 13.88 -0.44 6.24
CA ALA A 35 13.46 0.94 6.37
C ALA A 35 14.27 1.94 5.50
N THR A 36 15.56 1.70 5.35
CA THR A 36 16.41 2.55 4.49
C THR A 36 16.00 2.45 3.03
N MET A 37 15.67 1.26 2.54
CA MET A 37 15.18 1.07 1.17
C MET A 37 13.83 1.76 0.95
N VAL A 38 12.93 1.70 1.95
CA VAL A 38 11.65 2.41 1.91
C VAL A 38 11.89 3.92 1.82
N ASN A 39 12.73 4.48 2.71
CA ASN A 39 13.06 5.92 2.67
C ASN A 39 13.69 6.32 1.33
N ASN A 40 14.62 5.54 0.81
CA ASN A 40 15.27 5.83 -0.47
C ASN A 40 14.25 5.83 -1.64
N ALA A 41 13.31 4.90 -1.65
CA ALA A 41 12.27 4.84 -2.67
C ALA A 41 11.35 6.08 -2.60
N ILE A 42 10.94 6.47 -1.40
CA ILE A 42 10.10 7.66 -1.20
C ILE A 42 10.88 8.94 -1.57
N ASN A 43 12.10 9.08 -1.08
CA ASN A 43 12.94 10.25 -1.34
C ASN A 43 13.31 10.42 -2.82
N SER A 44 13.26 9.35 -3.61
CA SER A 44 13.44 9.42 -5.07
C SER A 44 12.15 9.69 -5.87
N GLY A 45 11.04 9.99 -5.20
CA GLY A 45 9.81 10.39 -5.86
C GLY A 45 8.88 9.24 -6.24
N SER A 46 8.52 8.36 -5.31
CA SER A 46 7.53 7.32 -5.55
C SER A 46 6.12 7.92 -5.59
N PHE A 47 5.37 7.65 -6.67
CA PHE A 47 3.97 8.06 -6.78
C PHE A 47 3.08 7.34 -5.76
N LEU A 48 3.24 6.02 -5.65
CA LEU A 48 2.45 5.16 -4.78
C LEU A 48 3.37 4.21 -4.02
N LEU A 49 3.14 4.12 -2.71
CA LEU A 49 3.75 3.15 -1.83
C LEU A 49 2.65 2.24 -1.28
N GLN A 50 2.76 0.94 -1.50
CA GLN A 50 1.87 -0.03 -0.86
C GLN A 50 2.64 -0.90 0.11
N HIS A 51 2.07 -1.06 1.29
CA HIS A 51 2.46 -2.06 2.26
C HIS A 51 1.29 -3.03 2.50
N ARG A 52 1.57 -4.33 2.43
CA ARG A 52 0.60 -5.39 2.68
C ARG A 52 1.24 -6.51 3.49
N ASP A 53 1.11 -6.40 4.81
CA ASP A 53 1.57 -7.36 5.81
C ASP A 53 0.98 -6.96 7.18
N HIS A 54 1.58 -7.35 8.28
CA HIS A 54 1.21 -6.93 9.62
C HIS A 54 1.50 -5.44 9.86
N GLY A 55 0.62 -4.81 10.64
CA GLY A 55 0.80 -3.42 11.08
C GLY A 55 0.29 -3.24 12.50
N TYR A 56 0.76 -2.20 13.13
CA TYR A 56 0.39 -1.77 14.47
C TYR A 56 0.36 -0.23 14.50
N GLU A 57 0.00 0.35 15.62
CA GLU A 57 -0.27 1.79 15.73
C GLU A 57 0.91 2.67 15.29
N GLN A 58 2.15 2.18 15.44
CA GLN A 58 3.36 2.94 15.18
C GLN A 58 4.13 2.48 13.92
N GLY A 59 3.56 1.58 13.10
CA GLY A 59 4.23 1.18 11.87
C GLY A 59 3.91 -0.21 11.34
N TRP A 60 4.81 -0.69 10.49
CA TRP A 60 4.73 -1.97 9.77
C TRP A 60 5.61 -3.03 10.42
N GLY A 61 5.20 -4.28 10.28
CA GLY A 61 5.94 -5.43 10.78
C GLY A 61 7.13 -5.80 9.88
N GLU A 62 6.85 -6.08 8.61
CA GLU A 62 7.85 -6.51 7.62
C GLU A 62 7.69 -5.74 6.29
N PRO A 63 8.68 -4.99 5.84
CA PRO A 63 9.88 -4.63 6.60
C PRO A 63 9.53 -3.79 7.81
N GLY A 64 10.29 -3.92 8.90
CA GLY A 64 10.12 -3.08 10.09
C GLY A 64 10.28 -1.61 9.73
N TYR A 65 9.18 -0.89 9.60
CA TYR A 65 9.16 0.53 9.27
C TYR A 65 8.19 1.26 10.21
N SER A 66 8.74 2.10 11.07
CA SER A 66 8.01 2.76 12.15
C SER A 66 7.94 4.27 11.99
N SER A 67 7.15 4.91 12.84
CA SER A 67 7.05 6.36 12.91
C SER A 67 8.41 7.06 13.02
N SER A 68 9.40 6.46 13.70
CA SER A 68 10.75 7.02 13.78
C SER A 68 11.54 6.96 12.46
N ASN A 69 11.20 6.02 11.57
CA ASN A 69 11.85 5.94 10.26
C ASN A 69 11.38 7.05 9.32
N ILE A 70 10.17 7.57 9.53
CA ILE A 70 9.62 8.71 8.79
C ILE A 70 10.50 9.95 8.94
N ASP A 71 11.20 10.09 10.06
CA ASP A 71 12.11 11.21 10.30
C ASP A 71 13.31 11.25 9.32
N GLY A 72 13.55 10.17 8.58
CA GLY A 72 14.54 10.10 7.51
C GLY A 72 14.03 10.53 6.13
N LEU A 73 12.78 10.96 6.02
CA LEU A 73 12.21 11.40 4.74
C LEU A 73 12.63 12.85 4.43
N THR A 74 12.94 13.07 3.16
CA THR A 74 13.37 14.37 2.63
C THR A 74 12.69 14.69 1.29
N ASN A 75 11.71 13.88 0.91
CA ASN A 75 11.02 13.98 -0.39
C ASN A 75 10.22 15.28 -0.50
N THR A 76 10.28 15.89 -1.68
CA THR A 76 9.46 17.05 -2.09
C THR A 76 8.29 16.61 -2.95
N ASP A 77 8.45 15.50 -3.67
CA ASP A 77 7.35 14.83 -4.38
C ASP A 77 6.66 13.90 -3.38
N LEU A 78 5.45 14.29 -2.97
CA LEU A 78 4.73 13.57 -1.94
C LEU A 78 4.16 12.26 -2.49
N THR A 79 4.38 11.15 -1.78
CA THR A 79 3.85 9.84 -2.14
C THR A 79 2.42 9.66 -1.63
N TYR A 80 1.62 8.81 -2.30
CA TYR A 80 0.38 8.30 -1.70
C TYR A 80 0.61 6.91 -1.12
N VAL A 81 0.12 6.65 0.09
CA VAL A 81 0.42 5.41 0.83
C VAL A 81 -0.83 4.57 1.00
N PHE A 82 -0.77 3.31 0.55
CA PHE A 82 -1.72 2.26 0.89
C PHE A 82 -1.13 1.38 1.97
N SER A 83 -1.47 1.68 3.23
CA SER A 83 -1.09 0.89 4.40
C SER A 83 -2.18 -0.16 4.66
N ILE A 84 -2.12 -1.27 3.91
CA ILE A 84 -3.13 -2.32 3.92
C ILE A 84 -2.78 -3.37 4.97
N ASN A 85 -3.09 -3.04 6.20
CA ASN A 85 -2.71 -3.78 7.41
C ASN A 85 -3.56 -3.34 8.59
N CYS A 86 -3.23 -3.78 9.82
CA CYS A 86 -3.93 -3.39 11.04
C CYS A 86 -3.42 -2.07 11.61
N LEU A 87 -4.28 -1.31 12.25
CA LEU A 87 -4.01 -0.30 13.28
C LEU A 87 -3.16 0.91 12.90
N THR A 88 -2.54 0.96 11.72
CA THR A 88 -1.64 2.08 11.35
C THR A 88 -2.36 3.43 11.25
N GLY A 89 -3.69 3.42 11.13
CA GLY A 89 -4.55 4.61 11.14
C GLY A 89 -5.38 4.78 12.41
N LYS A 90 -4.96 4.23 13.55
CA LYS A 90 -5.71 4.27 14.81
C LYS A 90 -5.66 5.66 15.45
N TYR A 91 -6.45 6.57 14.93
CA TYR A 91 -6.50 7.99 15.34
C TYR A 91 -7.05 8.23 16.75
N ASN A 92 -7.72 7.24 17.35
CA ASN A 92 -8.33 7.34 18.69
C ASN A 92 -7.42 6.84 19.83
N MET A 93 -6.13 6.77 19.58
CA MET A 93 -5.12 6.42 20.58
C MET A 93 -4.57 7.65 21.30
N ALA A 94 -3.87 7.43 22.40
CA ALA A 94 -3.08 8.49 23.01
C ALA A 94 -1.80 8.73 22.18
N GLY A 95 -1.62 9.95 21.70
CA GLY A 95 -0.50 10.32 20.83
C GLY A 95 -0.80 10.14 19.35
N GLU A 96 0.21 10.32 18.53
CA GLU A 96 0.11 10.32 17.08
C GLU A 96 0.29 8.90 16.53
N CYS A 97 -0.63 8.44 15.69
CA CYS A 97 -0.47 7.16 15.01
C CYS A 97 0.44 7.29 13.78
N PHE A 98 0.85 6.14 13.23
CA PHE A 98 1.73 6.09 12.06
C PHE A 98 1.20 6.88 10.86
N ALA A 99 -0.10 6.76 10.55
CA ALA A 99 -0.70 7.47 9.42
C ALA A 99 -0.70 8.99 9.61
N GLU A 100 -0.99 9.47 10.83
CA GLU A 100 -0.94 10.90 11.15
C GLU A 100 0.48 11.44 11.03
N LYS A 101 1.46 10.73 11.58
CA LYS A 101 2.87 11.09 11.46
C LYS A 101 3.30 11.18 10.00
N PHE A 102 2.94 10.21 9.18
CA PHE A 102 3.34 10.14 7.78
C PHE A 102 2.75 11.28 6.94
N HIS A 103 1.49 11.61 7.19
CA HIS A 103 0.76 12.65 6.45
C HIS A 103 1.14 14.06 6.88
N ARG A 104 1.49 14.27 8.14
CA ARG A 104 1.82 15.60 8.71
C ARG A 104 3.31 15.92 8.71
N TYR A 105 4.12 14.99 8.21
CA TYR A 105 5.57 15.14 8.29
C TYR A 105 6.08 16.31 7.44
N THR A 106 7.05 17.04 7.98
CA THR A 106 7.74 18.12 7.30
C THR A 106 9.25 17.95 7.40
N TYR A 107 9.95 18.37 6.37
CA TYR A 107 11.41 18.41 6.34
C TYR A 107 11.87 19.83 5.99
N ASN A 108 12.70 20.42 6.82
CA ASN A 108 13.18 21.81 6.66
C ASN A 108 12.05 22.84 6.44
N GLY A 109 10.91 22.65 7.13
CA GLY A 109 9.76 23.54 7.05
C GLY A 109 8.88 23.36 5.81
N ASN A 110 9.17 22.37 4.95
CA ASN A 110 8.37 22.03 3.78
C ASN A 110 7.64 20.71 4.00
N ASN A 111 6.52 20.51 3.31
CA ASN A 111 5.82 19.25 3.33
C ASN A 111 6.71 18.12 2.77
N SER A 112 6.73 17.01 3.47
CA SER A 112 7.45 15.80 3.11
C SER A 112 6.62 14.58 3.53
N GLY A 113 7.05 13.37 3.22
CA GLY A 113 6.28 12.17 3.53
C GLY A 113 5.16 11.91 2.55
N ALA A 114 3.91 11.84 3.02
CA ALA A 114 2.77 11.42 2.21
C ALA A 114 1.82 12.58 1.86
N LEU A 115 1.40 12.63 0.59
CA LEU A 115 0.26 13.45 0.13
C LEU A 115 -1.04 12.98 0.80
N GLY A 116 -1.18 11.68 0.94
CA GLY A 116 -2.29 11.05 1.61
C GLY A 116 -1.95 9.62 1.96
N ILE A 117 -2.64 9.08 2.96
CA ILE A 117 -2.45 7.71 3.41
C ILE A 117 -3.80 7.06 3.67
N LEU A 118 -3.97 5.86 3.16
CA LEU A 118 -5.08 4.98 3.48
C LEU A 118 -4.58 3.94 4.47
N ALA A 119 -5.21 3.88 5.63
CA ALA A 119 -4.80 3.03 6.73
C ALA A 119 -5.99 2.60 7.57
N ALA A 120 -5.95 1.38 8.11
CA ALA A 120 -7.01 0.88 8.98
C ALA A 120 -6.91 1.50 10.37
N SER A 121 -8.05 1.97 10.90
CA SER A 121 -8.16 2.52 12.26
C SER A 121 -8.29 1.46 13.34
N GLU A 122 -8.57 0.21 12.95
CA GLU A 122 -8.70 -0.95 13.84
C GLU A 122 -8.07 -2.19 13.19
N VAL A 123 -8.18 -3.31 13.89
CA VAL A 123 -7.74 -4.62 13.36
C VAL A 123 -8.45 -4.90 12.03
N SER A 124 -7.70 -5.31 11.04
CA SER A 124 -8.21 -5.69 9.73
C SER A 124 -7.79 -7.12 9.38
N TYR A 125 -8.52 -7.76 8.46
CA TYR A 125 -8.37 -9.17 8.15
C TYR A 125 -7.78 -9.37 6.76
N SER A 126 -6.88 -10.35 6.63
CA SER A 126 -6.09 -10.57 5.41
C SER A 126 -6.91 -10.63 4.14
N PHE A 127 -7.93 -11.48 4.10
CA PHE A 127 -8.73 -11.63 2.86
C PHE A 127 -9.62 -10.42 2.56
N VAL A 128 -10.10 -9.72 3.57
CA VAL A 128 -10.82 -8.46 3.40
C VAL A 128 -9.88 -7.40 2.82
N ASN A 129 -8.69 -7.31 3.36
CA ASN A 129 -7.64 -6.41 2.88
C ASN A 129 -7.24 -6.70 1.44
N ASP A 130 -7.10 -7.98 1.07
CA ASP A 130 -6.74 -8.38 -0.29
C ASP A 130 -7.84 -8.00 -1.28
N THR A 131 -9.09 -8.34 -0.98
CA THR A 131 -10.24 -7.99 -1.83
C THR A 131 -10.39 -6.47 -1.98
N PHE A 132 -10.21 -5.74 -0.89
CA PHE A 132 -10.27 -4.29 -0.89
C PHE A 132 -9.21 -3.67 -1.80
N VAL A 133 -7.95 -4.09 -1.66
CA VAL A 133 -6.85 -3.53 -2.45
C VAL A 133 -6.93 -3.92 -3.92
N TRP A 134 -7.47 -5.09 -4.23
CA TRP A 134 -7.72 -5.48 -5.63
C TRP A 134 -8.70 -4.53 -6.31
N GLY A 135 -9.78 -4.17 -5.63
CA GLY A 135 -10.72 -3.18 -6.16
C GLY A 135 -10.10 -1.79 -6.33
N MET A 136 -9.17 -1.42 -5.47
CA MET A 136 -8.41 -0.17 -5.63
C MET A 136 -7.54 -0.21 -6.88
N TYR A 137 -6.79 -1.28 -7.09
CA TYR A 137 -5.94 -1.44 -8.26
C TYR A 137 -6.74 -1.58 -9.55
N ASP A 138 -7.84 -2.32 -9.53
CA ASP A 138 -8.72 -2.44 -10.69
C ASP A 138 -9.29 -1.07 -11.13
N ASN A 139 -9.60 -0.20 -10.16
CA ASN A 139 -10.02 1.16 -10.47
C ASN A 139 -8.89 2.01 -11.07
N MET A 140 -7.68 1.91 -10.52
CA MET A 140 -6.52 2.69 -10.98
C MET A 140 -5.97 2.19 -12.31
N TRP A 141 -5.96 0.88 -12.50
CA TRP A 141 -5.43 0.19 -13.68
C TRP A 141 -6.44 -0.84 -14.18
N PRO A 142 -7.32 -0.47 -15.11
CA PRO A 142 -8.41 -1.34 -15.58
C PRO A 142 -7.98 -2.70 -16.14
N GLU A 143 -6.73 -2.81 -16.58
CA GLU A 143 -6.17 -4.07 -17.10
C GLU A 143 -5.70 -5.01 -15.97
N PHE A 144 -5.78 -4.60 -14.72
CA PHE A 144 -5.36 -5.43 -13.58
C PHE A 144 -6.28 -6.64 -13.39
N LEU A 145 -7.61 -6.42 -13.42
CA LEU A 145 -8.62 -7.48 -13.36
C LEU A 145 -9.67 -7.29 -14.47
N PRO A 146 -9.30 -7.45 -15.74
CA PRO A 146 -10.13 -7.02 -16.88
C PRO A 146 -11.47 -7.78 -17.00
N THR A 147 -11.59 -8.95 -16.39
CA THR A 147 -12.79 -9.79 -16.44
C THR A 147 -13.60 -9.79 -15.15
N TYR A 148 -13.15 -9.08 -14.13
CA TYR A 148 -13.87 -9.03 -12.86
C TYR A 148 -15.01 -8.02 -12.93
N ASN A 149 -16.22 -8.45 -12.52
CA ASN A 149 -17.49 -7.76 -12.80
C ASN A 149 -17.73 -6.41 -12.11
N SER A 150 -16.86 -5.93 -11.28
CA SER A 150 -17.05 -4.62 -10.69
C SER A 150 -16.42 -3.57 -11.60
N THR A 151 -17.20 -3.04 -12.51
CA THR A 151 -16.79 -1.89 -13.28
C THR A 151 -17.21 -0.64 -12.52
N PRO A 152 -16.30 0.07 -11.84
CA PRO A 152 -16.62 1.40 -11.34
C PRO A 152 -17.08 2.28 -12.50
N VAL A 153 -18.10 3.09 -12.27
CA VAL A 153 -18.68 3.97 -13.30
C VAL A 153 -17.62 4.94 -13.85
N GLU A 154 -16.67 5.31 -13.01
CA GLU A 154 -15.53 6.15 -13.39
C GLU A 154 -14.25 5.52 -12.88
N ARG A 155 -13.29 5.35 -13.77
CA ARG A 155 -11.96 4.83 -13.48
C ARG A 155 -10.93 5.96 -13.57
N GLY A 156 -9.97 5.93 -12.69
CA GLY A 156 -8.89 6.92 -12.70
C GLY A 156 -7.80 6.59 -11.73
N ILE A 157 -6.62 7.06 -12.04
CA ILE A 157 -5.40 6.80 -11.27
C ILE A 157 -5.36 7.53 -9.90
N LEU A 158 -6.37 8.32 -9.58
CA LEU A 158 -6.39 9.07 -8.32
C LEU A 158 -6.66 8.15 -7.11
N PRO A 159 -5.72 8.03 -6.17
CA PRO A 159 -5.82 7.08 -5.06
C PRO A 159 -7.03 7.31 -4.14
N ALA A 160 -7.51 8.54 -4.02
CA ALA A 160 -8.70 8.85 -3.22
C ALA A 160 -9.97 8.20 -3.78
N PHE A 161 -10.13 8.18 -5.12
CA PHE A 161 -11.23 7.46 -5.76
C PHE A 161 -11.06 5.95 -5.66
N ALA A 162 -9.82 5.46 -5.74
CA ALA A 162 -9.51 4.05 -5.54
C ALA A 162 -10.00 3.53 -4.18
N ASN A 163 -9.90 4.32 -3.11
CA ASN A 163 -10.45 3.96 -1.81
C ASN A 163 -11.96 3.66 -1.86
N SER A 164 -12.73 4.52 -2.53
CA SER A 164 -14.18 4.30 -2.69
C SER A 164 -14.46 3.08 -3.57
N ALA A 165 -13.70 2.90 -4.64
CA ALA A 165 -13.81 1.75 -5.52
C ALA A 165 -13.46 0.43 -4.79
N GLY A 166 -12.44 0.43 -3.95
CA GLY A 166 -12.09 -0.74 -3.12
C GLY A 166 -13.20 -1.15 -2.18
N LYS A 167 -13.88 -0.18 -1.54
CA LYS A 167 -15.05 -0.45 -0.69
C LYS A 167 -16.23 -1.01 -1.48
N TYR A 168 -16.49 -0.44 -2.65
CA TYR A 168 -17.55 -0.93 -3.54
C TYR A 168 -17.25 -2.34 -4.05
N PHE A 169 -16.01 -2.59 -4.46
CA PHE A 169 -15.55 -3.89 -4.89
C PHE A 169 -15.70 -4.94 -3.78
N LEU A 170 -15.31 -4.60 -2.55
CA LEU A 170 -15.49 -5.46 -1.39
C LEU A 170 -16.96 -5.79 -1.15
N GLN A 171 -17.84 -4.79 -1.23
CA GLN A 171 -19.29 -4.97 -1.07
C GLN A 171 -19.91 -5.83 -2.17
N ALA A 172 -19.44 -5.69 -3.40
CA ALA A 172 -19.96 -6.43 -4.55
C ALA A 172 -19.36 -7.84 -4.69
N SER A 173 -18.23 -8.12 -4.04
CA SER A 173 -17.58 -9.43 -4.09
C SER A 173 -18.34 -10.44 -3.22
N SER A 174 -18.29 -11.70 -3.63
CA SER A 174 -18.82 -12.79 -2.80
C SER A 174 -17.79 -13.33 -1.79
N TRP A 175 -16.66 -12.70 -1.66
CA TRP A 175 -15.55 -13.14 -0.83
C TRP A 175 -15.24 -12.15 0.28
N PRO A 176 -14.96 -12.62 1.50
CA PRO A 176 -15.28 -13.93 2.10
C PRO A 176 -16.62 -13.91 2.85
N TYR A 177 -17.28 -12.77 2.92
CA TYR A 177 -18.47 -12.53 3.75
C TYR A 177 -19.45 -11.59 3.03
N ASN A 178 -20.24 -12.16 2.17
CA ASN A 178 -21.48 -11.54 1.71
C ASN A 178 -22.66 -12.38 2.18
#